data_c3a9918b14eca04bdca71d902f6f83a7
#
_entry.id   c3a9918b14eca04bdca71d902f6f83a7
#
_cell.length_a   1.000
_cell.length_b   1.000
_cell.length_c   1.000
_cell.angle_alpha   90.00
_cell.angle_beta   90.00
_cell.angle_gamma   90.00
#
_symmetry.space_group_name_H-M   'P 1'
#
loop_
_entity.id
_entity.type
_entity.pdbx_description
1 polymer ?
#
loop_
_entity_poly.entity_id
_entity_poly.type
_entity_poly.pdbx_seq_one_letter_code
_entity_poly.pdbx_strand_id
1 'polypeptide(L)'
;DRNNHGFYMWVRKYVSWLIRACMCVRTYGTENEQTEGPLIVCANHTAMLDVLALAISFKRQLRYLAKKELFKVPLLAPLIRALGAYAVDRGTGDVAAIKKTLTLLDEGEVVAMFPQGTRYRGVDPAETAVKPGIGMLVYRSKADVQPVFVRVKGYRYRLFRKKEVIIGKPIRYAEFGFTTGGKEEYARAAELVFDR
;
A
#
# COMPACT_ATOMS: atom_id res chain seq x y z
N ASP A 1 14.07 8.37 11.24
CA ASP A 1 13.95 6.90 11.02
C ASP A 1 14.77 6.36 9.84
N ARG A 2 15.83 7.07 9.43
CA ARG A 2 16.79 6.56 8.42
C ARG A 2 17.54 5.28 8.89
N ASN A 3 17.55 5.01 10.19
CA ASN A 3 18.26 3.85 10.77
C ASN A 3 17.65 2.48 10.38
N ASN A 4 16.45 2.42 9.87
CA ASN A 4 15.79 1.15 9.53
C ASN A 4 15.91 0.77 8.04
N HIS A 5 16.44 1.65 7.19
CA HIS A 5 16.59 1.34 5.76
C HIS A 5 17.60 0.19 5.54
N GLY A 6 18.71 0.19 6.23
CA GLY A 6 19.71 -0.88 6.15
C GLY A 6 19.15 -2.24 6.58
N PHE A 7 18.43 -2.28 7.70
CA PHE A 7 17.75 -3.50 8.16
C PHE A 7 16.69 -3.99 7.16
N TYR A 8 15.88 -3.09 6.63
CA TYR A 8 14.89 -3.42 5.60
C TYR A 8 15.55 -4.04 4.37
N MET A 9 16.63 -3.44 3.86
CA MET A 9 17.39 -3.95 2.70
C MET A 9 18.02 -5.30 2.99
N TRP A 10 18.51 -5.54 4.21
CA TRP A 10 19.02 -6.83 4.65
C TRP A 10 17.92 -7.90 4.66
N VAL A 11 16.78 -7.62 5.30
CA VAL A 11 15.61 -8.52 5.31
C VAL A 11 15.16 -8.82 3.89
N ARG A 12 15.08 -7.80 3.05
CA ARG A 12 14.71 -7.96 1.66
C ARG A 12 15.70 -8.86 0.89
N LYS A 13 16.99 -8.68 1.09
CA LYS A 13 18.04 -9.45 0.39
C LYS A 13 18.03 -10.93 0.81
N TYR A 14 17.91 -11.21 2.11
CA TYR A 14 18.13 -12.54 2.65
C TYR A 14 16.85 -13.30 3.05
N VAL A 15 15.76 -12.60 3.30
CA VAL A 15 14.52 -13.21 3.79
C VAL A 15 13.41 -13.22 2.73
N SER A 16 13.45 -12.29 1.76
CA SER A 16 12.37 -12.19 0.76
C SER A 16 12.19 -13.45 -0.09
N TRP A 17 13.25 -14.18 -0.40
CA TRP A 17 13.17 -15.41 -1.16
C TRP A 17 12.41 -16.51 -0.38
N LEU A 18 12.66 -16.60 0.94
CA LEU A 18 11.95 -17.53 1.80
C LEU A 18 10.47 -17.16 1.92
N ILE A 19 10.19 -15.86 2.10
CA ILE A 19 8.81 -15.36 2.12
C ILE A 19 8.12 -15.65 0.79
N ARG A 20 8.79 -15.40 -0.36
CA ARG A 20 8.26 -15.72 -1.70
C ARG A 20 7.93 -17.20 -1.84
N ALA A 21 8.83 -18.09 -1.39
CA ALA A 21 8.65 -19.53 -1.47
C ALA A 21 7.49 -19.99 -0.58
N CYS A 22 7.48 -19.62 0.71
CA CYS A 22 6.43 -19.99 1.67
C CYS A 22 5.06 -19.43 1.29
N MET A 23 5.03 -18.20 0.79
CA MET A 23 3.79 -17.55 0.38
C MET A 23 3.39 -17.84 -1.06
N CYS A 24 4.26 -18.49 -1.84
CA CYS A 24 4.07 -18.74 -3.28
C CYS A 24 3.72 -17.48 -4.06
N VAL A 25 4.43 -16.36 -3.81
CA VAL A 25 4.18 -15.07 -4.45
C VAL A 25 4.90 -14.98 -5.78
N ARG A 26 4.15 -14.65 -6.84
CA ARG A 26 4.69 -14.24 -8.15
C ARG A 26 4.35 -12.78 -8.40
N THR A 27 5.32 -12.02 -8.87
CA THR A 27 5.15 -10.60 -9.20
C THR A 27 5.18 -10.42 -10.71
N TYR A 28 4.25 -9.63 -11.24
CA TYR A 28 4.15 -9.25 -12.65
C TYR A 28 4.11 -7.73 -12.77
N GLY A 29 4.53 -7.20 -13.92
CA GLY A 29 4.52 -5.76 -14.17
C GLY A 29 5.60 -4.99 -13.40
N THR A 30 6.70 -5.66 -13.02
CA THR A 30 7.82 -5.01 -12.30
C THR A 30 8.49 -3.91 -13.12
N GLU A 31 8.36 -3.92 -14.42
CA GLU A 31 8.80 -2.89 -15.36
C GLU A 31 8.00 -1.59 -15.23
N ASN A 32 6.77 -1.68 -14.69
CA ASN A 32 5.91 -0.52 -14.46
C ASN A 32 6.26 0.22 -13.16
N GLU A 33 7.08 -0.38 -12.26
CA GLU A 33 7.38 0.21 -10.97
C GLU A 33 8.05 1.58 -11.13
N GLN A 34 7.42 2.62 -10.58
CA GLN A 34 8.03 3.94 -10.51
C GLN A 34 9.17 3.95 -9.50
N THR A 35 10.40 4.20 -9.99
CA THR A 35 11.61 4.08 -9.19
C THR A 35 11.98 5.35 -8.43
N GLU A 36 11.44 6.50 -8.81
CA GLU A 36 11.81 7.81 -8.25
C GLU A 36 10.57 8.65 -7.90
N GLY A 37 10.77 9.63 -7.03
CA GLY A 37 9.76 10.58 -6.60
C GLY A 37 8.72 10.01 -5.63
N PRO A 38 7.80 10.87 -5.14
CA PRO A 38 6.74 10.47 -4.25
C PRO A 38 5.76 9.53 -4.96
N LEU A 39 5.33 8.48 -4.27
CA LEU A 39 4.44 7.48 -4.86
C LEU A 39 3.45 6.96 -3.83
N ILE A 40 2.20 6.84 -4.22
CA ILE A 40 1.18 6.13 -3.44
C ILE A 40 0.90 4.79 -4.12
N VAL A 41 1.22 3.68 -3.46
CA VAL A 41 0.89 2.33 -3.91
C VAL A 41 -0.48 1.96 -3.37
N CYS A 42 -1.42 1.69 -4.27
CA CYS A 42 -2.79 1.31 -3.92
C CYS A 42 -3.07 -0.13 -4.33
N ALA A 43 -3.47 -0.96 -3.35
CA ALA A 43 -3.80 -2.37 -3.60
C ALA A 43 -5.14 -2.76 -2.99
N ASN A 44 -5.80 -3.78 -3.55
CA ASN A 44 -6.92 -4.45 -2.90
C ASN A 44 -6.46 -5.22 -1.66
N HIS A 45 -7.34 -5.40 -0.67
CA HIS A 45 -7.00 -5.98 0.63
C HIS A 45 -7.85 -7.21 0.95
N THR A 46 -7.24 -8.39 0.89
CA THR A 46 -7.89 -9.67 1.18
C THR A 46 -7.41 -10.28 2.50
N ALA A 47 -6.15 -10.02 2.88
CA ALA A 47 -5.52 -10.61 4.05
C ALA A 47 -4.45 -9.70 4.68
N MET A 48 -4.12 -9.94 5.95
CA MET A 48 -3.03 -9.22 6.62
C MET A 48 -1.67 -9.42 5.93
N LEU A 49 -1.45 -10.57 5.32
CA LEU A 49 -0.20 -10.91 4.64
C LEU A 49 -0.04 -10.23 3.26
N ASP A 50 -1.05 -9.52 2.76
CA ASP A 50 -0.93 -8.71 1.53
C ASP A 50 0.18 -7.66 1.67
N VAL A 51 0.35 -7.11 2.89
CA VAL A 51 1.45 -6.17 3.22
C VAL A 51 2.82 -6.77 2.92
N LEU A 52 3.05 -8.03 3.31
CA LEU A 52 4.31 -8.73 3.03
C LEU A 52 4.46 -9.05 1.55
N ALA A 53 3.38 -9.45 0.89
CA ALA A 53 3.39 -9.72 -0.56
C ALA A 53 3.78 -8.47 -1.36
N LEU A 54 3.24 -7.30 -0.99
CA LEU A 54 3.63 -6.03 -1.58
C LEU A 54 5.09 -5.69 -1.27
N ALA A 55 5.52 -5.77 0.01
CA ALA A 55 6.88 -5.41 0.43
C ALA A 55 7.97 -6.16 -0.33
N ILE A 56 7.76 -7.47 -0.61
CA ILE A 56 8.72 -8.28 -1.37
C ILE A 56 8.60 -8.10 -2.88
N SER A 57 7.55 -7.47 -3.38
CA SER A 57 7.29 -7.26 -4.81
C SER A 57 7.86 -5.96 -5.35
N PHE A 58 8.08 -4.95 -4.50
CA PHE A 58 8.62 -3.65 -4.88
C PHE A 58 10.13 -3.55 -4.60
N LYS A 59 10.85 -2.77 -5.41
CA LYS A 59 12.27 -2.45 -5.20
C LYS A 59 12.43 -1.39 -4.11
N ARG A 60 11.54 -0.41 -4.10
CA ARG A 60 11.53 0.67 -3.09
C ARG A 60 10.92 0.19 -1.79
N GLN A 61 11.37 0.77 -0.67
CA GLN A 61 10.76 0.52 0.63
C GLN A 61 9.37 1.13 0.68
N LEU A 62 8.38 0.31 1.01
CA LEU A 62 7.01 0.77 1.18
C LEU A 62 6.77 1.17 2.64
N ARG A 63 6.12 2.32 2.86
CA ARG A 63 5.64 2.77 4.16
C ARG A 63 4.18 2.40 4.31
N TYR A 64 3.80 1.80 5.42
CA TYR A 64 2.44 1.26 5.63
C TYR A 64 1.72 1.92 6.78
N LEU A 65 0.43 2.21 6.58
CA LEU A 65 -0.47 2.59 7.65
C LEU A 65 -0.90 1.33 8.41
N ALA A 66 -0.44 1.19 9.64
CA ALA A 66 -0.77 0.03 10.48
C ALA A 66 -1.58 0.46 11.71
N LYS A 67 -2.54 -0.39 12.10
CA LYS A 67 -3.41 -0.13 13.25
C LYS A 67 -2.58 0.09 14.52
N LYS A 68 -2.86 1.15 15.28
CA LYS A 68 -2.12 1.57 16.48
C LYS A 68 -1.92 0.43 17.50
N GLU A 69 -2.91 -0.45 17.64
CA GLU A 69 -2.85 -1.59 18.56
C GLU A 69 -1.77 -2.60 18.20
N LEU A 70 -1.37 -2.71 16.93
CA LEU A 70 -0.28 -3.61 16.53
C LEU A 70 1.07 -3.16 17.10
N PHE A 71 1.23 -1.87 17.37
CA PHE A 71 2.44 -1.32 17.99
C PHE A 71 2.53 -1.53 19.51
N LYS A 72 1.47 -2.08 20.12
CA LYS A 72 1.46 -2.48 21.53
C LYS A 72 1.92 -3.92 21.75
N VAL A 73 2.02 -4.72 20.69
CA VAL A 73 2.47 -6.12 20.76
C VAL A 73 4.00 -6.17 20.81
N PRO A 74 4.63 -6.65 21.90
CA PRO A 74 6.07 -6.46 22.16
C PRO A 74 7.00 -6.96 21.04
N LEU A 75 6.78 -8.16 20.52
CA LEU A 75 7.63 -8.73 19.46
C LEU A 75 7.26 -8.23 18.05
N LEU A 76 6.01 -7.85 17.84
CA LEU A 76 5.51 -7.38 16.55
C LEU A 76 5.86 -5.91 16.30
N ALA A 77 5.78 -5.08 17.33
CA ALA A 77 5.99 -3.64 17.22
C ALA A 77 7.37 -3.26 16.63
N PRO A 78 8.50 -3.78 17.11
CA PRO A 78 9.80 -3.48 16.51
C PRO A 78 9.91 -3.98 15.07
N LEU A 79 9.35 -5.15 14.77
CA LEU A 79 9.38 -5.72 13.43
C LEU A 79 8.62 -4.86 12.42
N ILE A 80 7.37 -4.46 12.72
CA ILE A 80 6.57 -3.66 11.79
C ILE A 80 7.13 -2.25 11.61
N ARG A 81 7.72 -1.65 12.66
CA ARG A 81 8.46 -0.37 12.53
C ARG A 81 9.66 -0.53 11.61
N ALA A 82 10.45 -1.57 11.80
CA ALA A 82 11.60 -1.86 10.96
C ALA A 82 11.22 -2.08 9.49
N LEU A 83 10.03 -2.64 9.24
CA LEU A 83 9.45 -2.81 7.91
C LEU A 83 8.80 -1.52 7.34
N GLY A 84 8.90 -0.39 8.05
CA GLY A 84 8.41 0.91 7.57
C GLY A 84 6.96 1.23 7.92
N ALA A 85 6.32 0.45 8.82
CA ALA A 85 4.96 0.75 9.24
C ALA A 85 4.92 1.92 10.24
N TYR A 86 3.88 2.75 10.13
CA TYR A 86 3.56 3.80 11.09
C TYR A 86 2.11 3.69 11.58
N ALA A 87 1.89 4.16 12.80
CA ALA A 87 0.62 3.98 13.47
C ALA A 87 -0.48 4.89 12.91
N VAL A 88 -1.69 4.35 12.78
CA VAL A 88 -2.91 5.08 12.45
C VAL A 88 -4.03 4.69 13.41
N ASP A 89 -4.80 5.66 13.87
CA ASP A 89 -6.02 5.44 14.65
C ASP A 89 -7.22 5.37 13.69
N ARG A 90 -7.73 4.16 13.45
CA ARG A 90 -8.81 3.96 12.49
C ARG A 90 -10.15 4.35 13.10
N GLY A 91 -10.89 5.22 12.44
CA GLY A 91 -12.25 5.60 12.82
C GLY A 91 -12.45 7.06 13.25
N THR A 92 -11.39 7.78 13.55
CA THR A 92 -11.47 9.16 14.07
C THR A 92 -11.01 10.21 13.06
N GLY A 93 -10.75 9.83 11.79
CA GLY A 93 -10.14 10.77 10.82
C GLY A 93 -8.78 11.24 11.33
N ASP A 94 -7.89 10.29 11.65
CA ASP A 94 -6.59 10.55 12.29
C ASP A 94 -5.75 11.57 11.51
N VAL A 95 -5.88 12.83 11.91
CA VAL A 95 -5.17 13.98 11.31
C VAL A 95 -3.66 13.79 11.40
N ALA A 96 -3.18 13.16 12.49
CA ALA A 96 -1.75 12.91 12.66
C ALA A 96 -1.24 11.88 11.65
N ALA A 97 -2.02 10.83 11.35
CA ALA A 97 -1.67 9.86 10.32
C ALA A 97 -1.68 10.48 8.92
N ILE A 98 -2.67 11.32 8.60
CA ILE A 98 -2.71 12.06 7.34
C ILE A 98 -1.49 12.96 7.20
N LYS A 99 -1.18 13.75 8.24
CA LYS A 99 0.00 14.63 8.25
C LYS A 99 1.29 13.83 8.06
N LYS A 100 1.45 12.70 8.77
CA LYS A 100 2.63 11.83 8.62
C LYS A 100 2.74 11.25 7.21
N THR A 101 1.62 10.82 6.62
CA THR A 101 1.57 10.35 5.22
C THR A 101 2.06 11.42 4.25
N LEU A 102 1.54 12.65 4.39
CA LEU A 102 1.94 13.77 3.54
C LEU A 102 3.42 14.12 3.69
N THR A 103 3.94 14.13 4.93
CA THR A 103 5.37 14.34 5.20
C THR A 103 6.24 13.27 4.51
N LEU A 104 5.85 12.00 4.59
CA LEU A 104 6.60 10.93 3.92
C LEU A 104 6.61 11.09 2.38
N LEU A 105 5.47 11.47 1.81
CA LEU A 105 5.39 11.74 0.37
C LEU A 105 6.23 12.97 -0.02
N ASP A 106 6.23 14.03 0.77
CA ASP A 106 7.09 15.21 0.59
C ASP A 106 8.59 14.85 0.64
N GLU A 107 8.96 13.88 1.46
CA GLU A 107 10.31 13.32 1.54
C GLU A 107 10.65 12.40 0.36
N GLY A 108 9.75 12.22 -0.62
CA GLY A 108 9.92 11.36 -1.78
C GLY A 108 9.75 9.87 -1.48
N GLU A 109 9.18 9.51 -0.34
CA GLU A 109 8.96 8.12 0.06
C GLU A 109 7.76 7.48 -0.68
N VAL A 110 7.67 6.16 -0.58
CA VAL A 110 6.53 5.40 -1.13
C VAL A 110 5.59 4.99 -0.01
N VAL A 111 4.34 5.43 -0.08
CA VAL A 111 3.32 5.05 0.89
C VAL A 111 2.38 4.03 0.28
N ALA A 112 2.27 2.85 0.91
CA ALA A 112 1.34 1.82 0.49
C ALA A 112 0.07 1.84 1.34
N MET A 113 -1.08 1.77 0.67
CA MET A 113 -2.38 1.78 1.32
C MET A 113 -3.39 0.88 0.60
N PHE A 114 -4.43 0.57 1.34
CA PHE A 114 -5.57 -0.21 0.85
C PHE A 114 -6.81 0.68 0.87
N PRO A 115 -7.25 1.21 -0.29
CA PRO A 115 -8.31 2.22 -0.33
C PRO A 115 -9.66 1.71 0.15
N GLN A 116 -9.87 0.40 0.20
CA GLN A 116 -11.06 -0.22 0.80
C GLN A 116 -11.18 0.05 2.32
N GLY A 117 -10.06 0.34 3.01
CA GLY A 117 -9.99 0.63 4.45
C GLY A 117 -10.25 -0.57 5.36
N THR A 118 -10.63 -1.71 4.82
CA THR A 118 -10.84 -2.98 5.53
C THR A 118 -10.46 -4.16 4.63
N ARG A 119 -10.42 -5.36 5.20
CA ARG A 119 -10.13 -6.59 4.46
C ARG A 119 -11.43 -7.24 3.97
N TYR A 120 -11.53 -7.45 2.67
CA TYR A 120 -12.63 -8.20 2.05
C TYR A 120 -12.17 -9.62 1.70
N ARG A 121 -12.51 -10.56 2.57
CA ARG A 121 -12.11 -11.96 2.40
C ARG A 121 -13.18 -12.75 1.65
N GLY A 122 -12.82 -13.29 0.50
CA GLY A 122 -13.73 -14.11 -0.31
C GLY A 122 -14.75 -13.28 -1.11
N VAL A 123 -14.47 -12.00 -1.28
CA VAL A 123 -15.29 -11.07 -2.07
C VAL A 123 -14.44 -10.57 -3.23
N ASP A 124 -15.03 -10.45 -4.41
CA ASP A 124 -14.36 -9.85 -5.56
C ASP A 124 -14.05 -8.37 -5.23
N PRO A 125 -12.81 -7.91 -5.39
CA PRO A 125 -12.48 -6.50 -5.19
C PRO A 125 -13.37 -5.55 -6.00
N ALA A 126 -13.78 -5.93 -7.21
CA ALA A 126 -14.69 -5.13 -8.04
C ALA A 126 -16.07 -4.89 -7.39
N GLU A 127 -16.49 -5.75 -6.45
CA GLU A 127 -17.74 -5.62 -5.72
C GLU A 127 -17.61 -4.82 -4.42
N THR A 128 -16.43 -4.25 -4.17
CA THR A 128 -16.14 -3.57 -2.89
C THR A 128 -16.06 -2.07 -3.06
N ALA A 129 -16.52 -1.33 -2.05
CA ALA A 129 -16.43 0.12 -2.05
C ALA A 129 -15.02 0.60 -1.70
N VAL A 130 -14.60 1.70 -2.31
CA VAL A 130 -13.36 2.42 -1.99
C VAL A 130 -13.67 3.71 -1.26
N LYS A 131 -12.76 4.10 -0.35
CA LYS A 131 -12.90 5.32 0.44
C LYS A 131 -12.26 6.50 -0.30
N PRO A 132 -12.89 7.69 -0.31
CA PRO A 132 -12.36 8.87 -1.00
C PRO A 132 -11.07 9.43 -0.39
N GLY A 133 -10.63 8.90 0.76
CA GLY A 133 -9.40 9.33 1.42
C GLY A 133 -8.14 9.26 0.55
N ILE A 134 -8.08 8.31 -0.39
CA ILE A 134 -6.98 8.23 -1.34
C ILE A 134 -6.97 9.46 -2.26
N GLY A 135 -8.12 9.86 -2.80
CA GLY A 135 -8.22 11.06 -3.66
C GLY A 135 -7.78 12.33 -2.94
N MET A 136 -8.13 12.48 -1.66
CA MET A 136 -7.64 13.60 -0.84
C MET A 136 -6.11 13.57 -0.67
N LEU A 137 -5.52 12.40 -0.43
CA LEU A 137 -4.07 12.27 -0.29
C LEU A 137 -3.35 12.59 -1.60
N VAL A 138 -3.85 12.10 -2.73
CA VAL A 138 -3.31 12.40 -4.07
C VAL A 138 -3.37 13.90 -4.34
N TYR A 139 -4.54 14.53 -4.10
CA TYR A 139 -4.70 15.98 -4.31
C TYR A 139 -3.70 16.79 -3.48
N ARG A 140 -3.53 16.45 -2.20
CA ARG A 140 -2.66 17.21 -1.28
C ARG A 140 -1.17 16.96 -1.52
N SER A 141 -0.78 15.74 -1.84
CA SER A 141 0.62 15.38 -2.03
C SER A 141 1.13 15.60 -3.44
N LYS A 142 0.24 15.72 -4.43
CA LYS A 142 0.55 15.71 -5.86
C LYS A 142 1.38 14.49 -6.29
N ALA A 143 1.34 13.42 -5.51
CA ALA A 143 2.04 12.17 -5.81
C ALA A 143 1.31 11.39 -6.90
N ASP A 144 2.09 10.67 -7.70
CA ASP A 144 1.57 9.66 -8.62
C ASP A 144 1.03 8.45 -7.85
N VAL A 145 0.17 7.67 -8.48
CA VAL A 145 -0.42 6.49 -7.87
C VAL A 145 -0.06 5.25 -8.67
N GLN A 146 0.47 4.23 -7.99
CA GLN A 146 0.75 2.91 -8.56
C GLN A 146 -0.37 1.95 -8.18
N PRO A 147 -1.30 1.61 -9.08
CA PRO A 147 -2.30 0.58 -8.82
C PRO A 147 -1.65 -0.79 -8.77
N VAL A 148 -2.10 -1.64 -7.85
CA VAL A 148 -1.59 -3.00 -7.70
C VAL A 148 -2.75 -3.95 -7.41
N PHE A 149 -2.81 -5.04 -8.14
CA PHE A 149 -3.80 -6.07 -7.90
C PHE A 149 -3.17 -7.30 -7.23
N VAL A 150 -3.62 -7.61 -6.03
CA VAL A 150 -3.24 -8.84 -5.31
C VAL A 150 -4.28 -9.92 -5.62
N ARG A 151 -3.92 -10.82 -6.55
CA ARG A 151 -4.78 -11.92 -6.99
C ARG A 151 -4.52 -13.17 -6.16
N VAL A 152 -5.57 -13.66 -5.51
CA VAL A 152 -5.59 -14.94 -4.80
C VAL A 152 -6.81 -15.74 -5.21
N LYS A 153 -6.69 -17.08 -5.30
CA LYS A 153 -7.80 -17.94 -5.72
C LYS A 153 -9.00 -17.82 -4.78
N GLY A 154 -10.15 -17.42 -5.34
CA GLY A 154 -11.41 -17.20 -4.62
C GLY A 154 -11.32 -16.10 -3.56
N TYR A 155 -10.41 -15.13 -3.76
CA TYR A 155 -10.19 -13.98 -2.86
C TYR A 155 -9.97 -14.39 -1.38
N ARG A 156 -9.51 -15.63 -1.15
CA ARG A 156 -9.19 -16.19 0.18
C ARG A 156 -7.72 -16.55 0.26
N TYR A 157 -7.02 -15.83 1.10
CA TYR A 157 -5.61 -16.11 1.34
C TYR A 157 -5.43 -17.47 2.00
N ARG A 158 -4.58 -18.32 1.41
CA ARG A 158 -4.16 -19.61 1.99
C ARG A 158 -2.65 -19.73 1.86
N LEU A 159 -1.99 -20.17 2.93
CA LEU A 159 -0.56 -20.45 2.90
C LEU A 159 -0.26 -21.53 1.84
N PHE A 160 0.91 -21.49 1.23
CA PHE A 160 1.35 -22.40 0.16
C PHE A 160 0.44 -22.46 -1.09
N ARG A 161 -0.45 -21.49 -1.26
CA ARG A 161 -1.22 -21.32 -2.50
C ARG A 161 -0.68 -20.14 -3.29
N LYS A 162 -0.68 -20.25 -4.60
CA LYS A 162 -0.22 -19.20 -5.54
C LYS A 162 -0.92 -17.87 -5.26
N LYS A 163 -0.13 -16.81 -5.17
CA LYS A 163 -0.56 -15.42 -5.11
C LYS A 163 0.17 -14.66 -6.21
N GLU A 164 -0.53 -13.76 -6.83
CA GLU A 164 0.03 -12.92 -7.87
C GLU A 164 -0.09 -11.46 -7.42
N VAL A 165 1.01 -10.74 -7.47
CA VAL A 165 1.04 -9.29 -7.28
C VAL A 165 1.27 -8.70 -8.68
N ILE A 166 0.29 -7.99 -9.18
CA ILE A 166 0.30 -7.41 -10.52
C ILE A 166 0.43 -5.91 -10.34
N ILE A 167 1.57 -5.35 -10.78
CA ILE A 167 1.87 -3.92 -10.71
C ILE A 167 1.37 -3.30 -12.01
N GLY A 168 0.35 -2.43 -11.91
CA GLY A 168 -0.21 -1.68 -13.03
C GLY A 168 0.72 -0.52 -13.43
N LYS A 169 0.40 0.18 -14.52
CA LYS A 169 1.10 1.41 -14.89
C LYS A 169 0.78 2.52 -13.87
N PRO A 170 1.76 3.37 -13.51
CA PRO A 170 1.48 4.48 -12.62
C PRO A 170 0.52 5.48 -13.28
N ILE A 171 -0.45 5.95 -12.50
CA ILE A 171 -1.36 7.04 -12.86
C ILE A 171 -0.68 8.33 -12.42
N ARG A 172 -0.38 9.20 -13.36
CA ARG A 172 0.26 10.48 -13.06
C ARG A 172 -0.73 11.43 -12.40
N TYR A 173 -0.23 12.27 -11.50
CA TYR A 173 -1.07 13.26 -10.82
C TYR A 173 -1.95 14.08 -11.78
N ALA A 174 -1.40 14.46 -12.92
CA ALA A 174 -2.14 15.23 -13.93
C ALA A 174 -3.36 14.49 -14.53
N GLU A 175 -3.35 13.15 -14.54
CA GLU A 175 -4.45 12.35 -15.08
C GLU A 175 -5.71 12.37 -14.21
N PHE A 176 -5.59 12.76 -12.93
CA PHE A 176 -6.75 12.85 -12.04
C PHE A 176 -7.65 14.07 -12.33
N GLY A 177 -7.17 15.08 -13.05
CA GLY A 177 -7.96 16.22 -13.45
C GLY A 177 -8.54 17.04 -12.30
N PHE A 178 -7.82 17.12 -11.17
CA PHE A 178 -8.25 17.95 -10.05
C PHE A 178 -8.30 19.44 -10.41
N THR A 179 -9.34 20.12 -9.95
CA THR A 179 -9.52 21.57 -10.15
C THR A 179 -9.55 22.32 -8.82
N THR A 180 -10.46 21.97 -7.93
CA THR A 180 -10.68 22.66 -6.66
C THR A 180 -10.36 21.82 -5.42
N GLY A 181 -10.29 20.49 -5.58
CA GLY A 181 -10.04 19.58 -4.45
C GLY A 181 -11.26 19.43 -3.54
N GLY A 182 -12.36 18.93 -4.06
CA GLY A 182 -13.60 18.69 -3.32
C GLY A 182 -13.89 17.18 -3.13
N LYS A 183 -14.92 16.88 -2.33
CA LYS A 183 -15.32 15.50 -2.01
C LYS A 183 -15.62 14.65 -3.26
N GLU A 184 -16.25 15.25 -4.26
CA GLU A 184 -16.61 14.57 -5.52
C GLU A 184 -15.37 14.22 -6.34
N GLU A 185 -14.40 15.15 -6.44
CA GLU A 185 -13.13 14.89 -7.12
C GLU A 185 -12.34 13.81 -6.41
N TYR A 186 -12.35 13.78 -5.06
CA TYR A 186 -11.68 12.74 -4.29
C TYR A 186 -12.33 11.35 -4.50
N ALA A 187 -13.66 11.29 -4.62
CA ALA A 187 -14.38 10.06 -4.91
C ALA A 187 -14.04 9.54 -6.31
N ARG A 188 -14.11 10.41 -7.34
CA ARG A 188 -13.71 10.04 -8.71
C ARG A 188 -12.26 9.56 -8.80
N ALA A 189 -11.35 10.23 -8.08
CA ALA A 189 -9.96 9.82 -8.06
C ALA A 189 -9.78 8.44 -7.40
N ALA A 190 -10.53 8.13 -6.34
CA ALA A 190 -10.51 6.83 -5.69
C ALA A 190 -11.03 5.71 -6.61
N GLU A 191 -12.10 5.96 -7.32
CA GLU A 191 -12.66 5.03 -8.34
C GLU A 191 -11.65 4.81 -9.47
N LEU A 192 -11.10 5.88 -10.05
CA LEU A 192 -10.09 5.78 -11.11
C LEU A 192 -8.90 4.89 -10.72
N VAL A 193 -8.43 5.00 -9.47
CA VAL A 193 -7.32 4.18 -8.97
C VAL A 193 -7.71 2.71 -8.87
N PHE A 194 -8.96 2.42 -8.54
CA PHE A 194 -9.42 1.06 -8.28
C PHE A 194 -9.87 0.31 -9.53
N ASP A 195 -10.22 1.04 -10.58
CA ASP A 195 -10.60 0.51 -11.89
C ASP A 195 -9.41 0.14 -12.79
N ARG A 196 -8.18 0.57 -12.41
CA ARG A 196 -6.93 0.32 -13.15
C ARG A 196 -6.19 -0.89 -12.64
#